data_1891951aa407308e2b3867f8bdea86f1
#
_entry.id   1891951aa407308e2b3867f8bdea86f1
#
_cell.length_a   1.000
_cell.length_b   1.000
_cell.length_c   1.000
_cell.angle_alpha   90.00
_cell.angle_beta   90.00
_cell.angle_gamma   90.00
#
_symmetry.space_group_name_H-M   'P 1'
#
loop_
_entity.id
_entity.type
_entity.pdbx_description
1 polymer ?
#
loop_
_entity_poly.entity_id
_entity_poly.type
_entity_poly.pdbx_seq_one_letter_code
_entity_poly.pdbx_strand_id
1 'polypeptide(L)'
;WIFPIKSCAGIAVPSARVLPTGLEHDRAFMLVDARGEFISQRELARMALIQPAIDGGALTVTAPGMAPLTIDMGFAGHERTVRVWDDSVAALQAPDAVNAWFSQYLGHECFLVRMAPAAQRLGSKKWTKGADAPTQFADGYPVLVISQASVDELNDRLVKAGKAPVVAHRFRANIIVEGFQSHDEDRIEALSIHQGDAQARQWLDLPLVKPCARCPIPDI
;
A
#
# COMPACT_ATOMS: atom_id res chain seq x y z
N TRP A 1 6.16 -1.03 -7.39
CA TRP A 1 5.57 0.13 -6.71
C TRP A 1 5.51 -0.08 -5.21
N ILE A 2 5.70 1.01 -4.45
CA ILE A 2 5.39 1.07 -3.02
C ILE A 2 4.36 2.18 -2.77
N PHE A 3 3.58 2.04 -1.71
CA PHE A 3 2.55 3.00 -1.31
C PHE A 3 2.78 3.37 0.16
N PRO A 4 3.69 4.30 0.47
CA PRO A 4 4.12 4.57 1.84
C PRO A 4 2.99 4.86 2.81
N ILE A 5 2.00 5.65 2.38
CA ILE A 5 0.82 5.97 3.17
C ILE A 5 -0.39 5.20 2.61
N LYS A 6 -1.10 4.46 3.47
CA LYS A 6 -2.35 3.79 3.08
C LYS A 6 -3.31 4.79 2.43
N SER A 7 -3.87 4.42 1.28
CA SER A 7 -4.81 5.25 0.50
C SER A 7 -4.24 6.52 -0.15
N CYS A 8 -2.95 6.85 -0.02
CA CYS A 8 -2.31 7.92 -0.80
C CYS A 8 -1.69 7.38 -2.10
N ALA A 9 -1.15 8.24 -2.95
CA ALA A 9 -0.50 7.84 -4.19
C ALA A 9 0.70 6.90 -3.93
N GLY A 10 1.14 6.19 -4.96
CA GLY A 10 2.29 5.30 -4.92
C GLY A 10 3.54 5.92 -5.51
N ILE A 11 4.66 5.27 -5.26
CA ILE A 11 5.98 5.57 -5.81
C ILE A 11 6.42 4.41 -6.70
N ALA A 12 6.75 4.68 -7.95
CA ALA A 12 7.44 3.72 -8.78
C ALA A 12 8.91 3.64 -8.34
N VAL A 13 9.38 2.46 -8.00
CA VAL A 13 10.76 2.24 -7.55
C VAL A 13 11.44 1.24 -8.48
N PRO A 14 12.73 1.46 -8.83
CA PRO A 14 13.49 0.52 -9.67
C PRO A 14 13.85 -0.76 -8.90
N SER A 15 13.93 -0.66 -7.58
CA SER A 15 14.18 -1.79 -6.68
C SER A 15 13.52 -1.54 -5.33
N ALA A 16 13.21 -2.60 -4.61
CA ALA A 16 12.69 -2.53 -3.25
C ALA A 16 13.29 -3.65 -2.40
N ARG A 17 13.61 -3.34 -1.15
CA ARG A 17 14.01 -4.34 -0.18
C ARG A 17 12.78 -5.11 0.29
N VAL A 18 12.89 -6.44 0.36
CA VAL A 18 11.84 -7.29 0.89
C VAL A 18 12.08 -7.53 2.38
N LEU A 19 11.07 -7.24 3.17
CA LEU A 19 11.03 -7.44 4.62
C LEU A 19 9.97 -8.51 4.93
N PRO A 20 9.96 -9.09 6.14
CA PRO A 20 8.88 -10.00 6.55
C PRO A 20 7.48 -9.40 6.42
N THR A 21 7.36 -8.08 6.51
CA THR A 21 6.08 -7.34 6.43
C THR A 21 5.73 -6.84 5.01
N GLY A 22 6.48 -7.24 3.99
CA GLY A 22 6.30 -6.83 2.59
C GLY A 22 7.45 -5.99 2.05
N LEU A 23 7.19 -5.15 1.08
CA LEU A 23 8.22 -4.24 0.55
C LEU A 23 8.51 -3.14 1.57
N GLU A 24 9.79 -2.81 1.73
CA GLU A 24 10.21 -1.74 2.63
C GLU A 24 9.46 -0.43 2.30
N HIS A 25 8.99 0.24 3.35
CA HIS A 25 8.17 1.45 3.30
C HIS A 25 6.75 1.28 2.72
N ASP A 26 6.36 0.09 2.27
CA ASP A 26 5.00 -0.10 1.74
C ASP A 26 3.96 -0.13 2.87
N ARG A 27 2.96 0.75 2.81
CA ARG A 27 1.91 0.94 3.83
C ARG A 27 2.46 1.05 5.25
N ALA A 28 3.62 1.69 5.40
CA ALA A 28 4.26 1.95 6.70
C ALA A 28 3.48 2.99 7.52
N PHE A 29 2.69 3.83 6.84
CA PHE A 29 1.89 4.90 7.43
C PHE A 29 0.42 4.78 7.05
N MET A 30 -0.43 5.35 7.91
CA MET A 30 -1.88 5.37 7.73
C MET A 30 -2.47 6.65 8.34
N LEU A 31 -3.52 7.18 7.74
CA LEU A 31 -4.32 8.24 8.34
C LEU A 31 -5.50 7.63 9.10
N VAL A 32 -5.75 8.14 10.29
CA VAL A 32 -6.86 7.73 11.14
C VAL A 32 -7.66 8.95 11.61
N ASP A 33 -8.93 8.73 11.94
CA ASP A 33 -9.78 9.73 12.60
C ASP A 33 -9.47 9.86 14.10
N ALA A 34 -10.20 10.73 14.82
CA ALA A 34 -10.05 10.94 16.26
C ALA A 34 -10.30 9.66 17.08
N ARG A 35 -11.09 8.72 16.57
CA ARG A 35 -11.40 7.44 17.22
C ARG A 35 -10.36 6.36 16.93
N GLY A 36 -9.39 6.64 16.03
CA GLY A 36 -8.37 5.69 15.60
C GLY A 36 -8.82 4.79 14.44
N GLU A 37 -9.98 5.05 13.82
CA GLU A 37 -10.44 4.32 12.64
C GLU A 37 -9.66 4.79 11.39
N PHE A 38 -9.24 3.86 10.53
CA PHE A 38 -8.50 4.25 9.34
C PHE A 38 -9.39 4.99 8.33
N ILE A 39 -8.80 5.99 7.70
CA ILE A 39 -9.43 6.77 6.64
C ILE A 39 -8.94 6.28 5.28
N SER A 40 -9.82 6.20 4.30
CA SER A 40 -9.48 5.73 2.96
C SER A 40 -9.98 6.64 1.84
N GLN A 41 -9.50 6.41 0.62
CA GLN A 41 -9.99 7.10 -0.58
C GLN A 41 -11.50 6.95 -0.80
N ARG A 42 -12.13 5.92 -0.23
CA ARG A 42 -13.58 5.72 -0.36
C ARG A 42 -14.38 6.83 0.32
N GLU A 43 -13.85 7.34 1.44
CA GLU A 43 -14.46 8.44 2.18
C GLU A 43 -13.91 9.79 1.70
N LEU A 44 -12.60 9.86 1.46
CA LEU A 44 -11.88 11.08 1.09
C LEU A 44 -11.07 10.87 -0.19
N ALA A 45 -11.71 10.96 -1.36
CA ALA A 45 -11.10 10.73 -2.67
C ALA A 45 -9.82 11.55 -2.90
N ARG A 46 -9.73 12.76 -2.30
CA ARG A 46 -8.55 13.63 -2.37
C ARG A 46 -7.26 12.99 -1.82
N MET A 47 -7.36 11.94 -1.01
CA MET A 47 -6.17 11.19 -0.57
C MET A 47 -5.35 10.65 -1.76
N ALA A 48 -6.00 10.32 -2.87
CA ALA A 48 -5.33 9.87 -4.09
C ALA A 48 -4.36 10.91 -4.67
N LEU A 49 -4.56 12.18 -4.38
CA LEU A 49 -3.75 13.29 -4.87
C LEU A 49 -2.56 13.64 -3.96
N ILE A 50 -2.46 13.02 -2.78
CA ILE A 50 -1.29 13.16 -1.91
C ILE A 50 -0.17 12.32 -2.50
N GLN A 51 0.90 13.00 -2.94
CA GLN A 51 2.06 12.40 -3.61
C GLN A 51 3.21 12.24 -2.61
N PRO A 52 3.54 11.03 -2.18
CA PRO A 52 4.72 10.79 -1.35
C PRO A 52 6.00 10.66 -2.19
N ALA A 53 7.12 11.06 -1.62
CA ALA A 53 8.47 10.78 -2.09
C ALA A 53 9.35 10.42 -0.90
N ILE A 54 10.26 9.47 -1.05
CA ILE A 54 11.18 9.05 0.02
C ILE A 54 12.61 9.34 -0.42
N ASP A 55 13.35 10.01 0.47
CA ASP A 55 14.79 10.27 0.30
C ASP A 55 15.47 10.23 1.67
N GLY A 56 16.52 9.43 1.80
CA GLY A 56 17.40 9.39 2.98
C GLY A 56 16.71 9.19 4.34
N GLY A 57 15.59 8.45 4.37
CA GLY A 57 14.82 8.21 5.62
C GLY A 57 13.78 9.29 5.92
N ALA A 58 13.62 10.29 5.07
CA ALA A 58 12.58 11.30 5.13
C ALA A 58 11.46 10.99 4.12
N LEU A 59 10.22 11.18 4.54
CA LEU A 59 9.03 11.11 3.69
C LEU A 59 8.58 12.54 3.38
N THR A 60 8.69 12.97 2.16
CA THR A 60 8.13 14.25 1.68
C THR A 60 6.77 13.99 1.05
N VAL A 61 5.77 14.75 1.43
CA VAL A 61 4.43 14.70 0.82
C VAL A 61 4.10 16.03 0.17
N THR A 62 3.48 15.96 -1.01
CA THR A 62 2.93 17.11 -1.72
C THR A 62 1.47 16.86 -2.05
N ALA A 63 0.68 17.95 -2.14
CA ALA A 63 -0.72 17.89 -2.55
C ALA A 63 -1.12 19.22 -3.21
N PRO A 64 -2.13 19.24 -4.10
CA PRO A 64 -2.58 20.45 -4.77
C PRO A 64 -2.95 21.57 -3.78
N GLY A 65 -2.33 22.75 -3.94
CA GLY A 65 -2.59 23.91 -3.10
C GLY A 65 -1.95 23.91 -1.72
N MET A 66 -1.09 22.92 -1.43
CA MET A 66 -0.35 22.82 -0.15
C MET A 66 1.15 23.01 -0.36
N ALA A 67 1.82 23.62 0.61
CA ALA A 67 3.28 23.58 0.67
C ALA A 67 3.76 22.12 0.92
N PRO A 68 4.89 21.70 0.33
CA PRO A 68 5.48 20.40 0.63
C PRO A 68 5.73 20.23 2.14
N LEU A 69 5.52 19.03 2.65
CA LEU A 69 5.78 18.67 4.04
C LEU A 69 6.80 17.54 4.10
N THR A 70 7.86 17.71 4.87
CA THR A 70 8.84 16.64 5.14
C THR A 70 8.59 16.05 6.52
N ILE A 71 8.56 14.73 6.59
CA ILE A 71 8.24 13.94 7.77
C ILE A 71 9.42 13.02 8.06
N ASP A 72 9.95 13.05 9.27
CA ASP A 72 10.88 12.03 9.75
C ASP A 72 10.13 10.69 9.83
N MET A 73 10.55 9.68 9.08
CA MET A 73 9.88 8.38 9.05
C MET A 73 10.00 7.62 10.37
N GLY A 74 11.01 7.97 11.18
CA GLY A 74 11.25 7.41 12.51
C GLY A 74 10.60 8.17 13.64
N PHE A 75 9.72 9.14 13.38
CA PHE A 75 9.17 10.00 14.43
C PHE A 75 8.72 9.22 15.66
N ALA A 76 9.05 9.77 16.83
CA ALA A 76 8.45 9.37 18.10
C ALA A 76 7.18 10.18 18.34
N GLY A 77 6.19 9.57 19.00
CA GLY A 77 4.92 10.24 19.27
C GLY A 77 4.10 9.50 20.30
N HIS A 78 2.92 10.00 20.59
CA HIS A 78 2.01 9.32 21.50
C HIS A 78 1.58 7.98 20.93
N GLU A 79 1.65 6.94 21.76
CA GLU A 79 1.08 5.65 21.42
C GLU A 79 -0.45 5.73 21.51
N ARG A 80 -1.10 5.19 20.48
CA ARG A 80 -2.56 5.03 20.44
C ARG A 80 -2.93 3.71 19.79
N THR A 81 -4.06 3.15 20.17
CA THR A 81 -4.66 2.03 19.46
C THR A 81 -5.39 2.54 18.23
N VAL A 82 -5.12 1.93 17.08
CA VAL A 82 -5.79 2.22 15.81
C VAL A 82 -6.42 0.97 15.23
N ARG A 83 -7.44 1.14 14.39
CA ARG A 83 -8.11 0.04 13.71
C ARG A 83 -7.82 0.02 12.23
N VAL A 84 -7.54 -1.19 11.74
CA VAL A 84 -7.40 -1.51 10.32
C VAL A 84 -8.32 -2.68 10.03
N TRP A 85 -9.49 -2.44 9.47
CA TRP A 85 -10.55 -3.43 9.34
C TRP A 85 -10.95 -3.96 10.73
N ASP A 86 -10.82 -5.26 10.94
CA ASP A 86 -11.17 -5.92 12.21
C ASP A 86 -10.00 -5.94 13.21
N ASP A 87 -8.79 -5.51 12.78
CA ASP A 87 -7.59 -5.57 13.61
C ASP A 87 -7.39 -4.29 14.41
N SER A 88 -7.08 -4.42 15.70
CA SER A 88 -6.61 -3.34 16.57
C SER A 88 -5.10 -3.41 16.72
N VAL A 89 -4.40 -2.30 16.48
CA VAL A 89 -2.94 -2.25 16.42
C VAL A 89 -2.42 -1.05 17.22
N ALA A 90 -1.35 -1.24 17.98
CA ALA A 90 -0.63 -0.14 18.60
C ALA A 90 0.14 0.66 17.54
N ALA A 91 -0.01 1.96 17.55
CA ALA A 91 0.63 2.87 16.60
C ALA A 91 1.12 4.15 17.28
N LEU A 92 2.12 4.78 16.70
CA LEU A 92 2.65 6.07 17.12
C LEU A 92 2.07 7.17 16.24
N GLN A 93 1.52 8.20 16.87
CA GLN A 93 0.96 9.37 16.18
C GLN A 93 2.08 10.35 15.81
N ALA A 94 2.03 10.88 14.61
CA ALA A 94 2.94 11.93 14.16
C ALA A 94 2.76 13.24 14.94
N PRO A 95 3.76 14.16 14.90
CA PRO A 95 3.64 15.49 15.50
C PRO A 95 2.44 16.28 14.97
N ASP A 96 1.93 17.20 15.80
CA ASP A 96 0.72 17.99 15.50
C ASP A 96 0.82 18.79 14.20
N ALA A 97 2.00 19.32 13.86
CA ALA A 97 2.21 20.04 12.61
C ALA A 97 1.98 19.15 11.38
N VAL A 98 2.36 17.88 11.48
CA VAL A 98 2.11 16.87 10.41
C VAL A 98 0.61 16.60 10.31
N ASN A 99 -0.06 16.36 11.44
CA ASN A 99 -1.49 16.09 11.47
C ASN A 99 -2.31 17.29 10.97
N ALA A 100 -1.90 18.52 11.31
CA ALA A 100 -2.53 19.75 10.85
C ALA A 100 -2.46 19.89 9.32
N TRP A 101 -1.31 19.55 8.72
CA TRP A 101 -1.15 19.59 7.24
C TRP A 101 -2.15 18.65 6.54
N PHE A 102 -2.24 17.40 6.99
CA PHE A 102 -3.18 16.44 6.41
C PHE A 102 -4.64 16.86 6.64
N SER A 103 -4.95 17.31 7.86
CA SER A 103 -6.30 17.75 8.19
C SER A 103 -6.73 18.98 7.38
N GLN A 104 -5.83 19.92 7.17
CA GLN A 104 -6.07 21.11 6.34
C GLN A 104 -6.33 20.70 4.88
N TYR A 105 -5.48 19.83 4.32
CA TYR A 105 -5.65 19.40 2.94
C TYR A 105 -6.94 18.62 2.71
N LEU A 106 -7.25 17.69 3.60
CA LEU A 106 -8.41 16.82 3.45
C LEU A 106 -9.72 17.48 3.90
N GLY A 107 -9.66 18.61 4.64
CA GLY A 107 -10.84 19.24 5.24
C GLY A 107 -11.51 18.35 6.31
N HIS A 108 -10.74 17.48 6.92
CA HIS A 108 -11.20 16.48 7.88
C HIS A 108 -10.11 16.26 8.94
N GLU A 109 -10.49 16.31 10.22
CA GLU A 109 -9.54 16.04 11.29
C GLU A 109 -8.98 14.62 11.17
N CYS A 110 -7.67 14.51 11.02
CA CYS A 110 -7.00 13.22 10.89
C CYS A 110 -5.58 13.26 11.44
N PHE A 111 -5.07 12.07 11.72
CA PHE A 111 -3.78 11.87 12.36
C PHE A 111 -2.98 10.84 11.56
N LEU A 112 -1.75 11.22 11.18
CA LEU A 112 -0.83 10.28 10.56
C LEU A 112 -0.25 9.37 11.66
N VAL A 113 -0.24 8.09 11.41
CA VAL A 113 0.31 7.08 12.33
C VAL A 113 1.27 6.13 11.62
N ARG A 114 2.22 5.60 12.38
CA ARG A 114 3.04 4.44 12.02
C ARG A 114 2.89 3.34 13.06
N MET A 115 3.13 2.09 12.70
CA MET A 115 3.06 1.01 13.70
C MET A 115 4.08 1.23 14.81
N ALA A 116 3.69 0.95 16.05
CA ALA A 116 4.62 0.93 17.17
C ALA A 116 5.66 -0.19 16.96
N PRO A 117 6.92 -0.01 17.39
CA PRO A 117 7.99 -0.99 17.11
C PRO A 117 7.70 -2.43 17.56
N ALA A 118 6.97 -2.59 18.66
CA ALA A 118 6.58 -3.89 19.20
C ALA A 118 5.25 -4.42 18.63
N ALA A 119 4.54 -3.63 17.83
CA ALA A 119 3.24 -4.03 17.29
C ALA A 119 3.41 -5.07 16.19
N GLN A 120 2.52 -6.03 16.17
CA GLN A 120 2.43 -7.05 15.13
C GLN A 120 1.01 -7.12 14.59
N ARG A 121 0.92 -7.27 13.29
CA ARG A 121 -0.33 -7.56 12.59
C ARG A 121 -0.08 -8.69 11.60
N LEU A 122 -0.99 -9.67 11.57
CA LEU A 122 -0.87 -10.85 10.72
C LEU A 122 -2.04 -10.89 9.74
N GLY A 123 -1.77 -11.26 8.50
CA GLY A 123 -2.79 -11.65 7.55
C GLY A 123 -3.56 -12.89 8.02
N SER A 124 -4.76 -13.08 7.49
CA SER A 124 -5.63 -14.21 7.87
C SER A 124 -4.96 -15.57 7.58
N LYS A 125 -4.82 -16.41 8.60
CA LYS A 125 -4.27 -17.77 8.48
C LYS A 125 -5.11 -18.69 7.59
N LYS A 126 -6.36 -18.34 7.33
CA LYS A 126 -7.24 -19.11 6.45
C LYS A 126 -6.65 -19.34 5.06
N TRP A 127 -5.94 -18.34 4.53
CA TRP A 127 -5.41 -18.39 3.16
C TRP A 127 -3.93 -18.77 3.09
N THR A 128 -3.21 -18.72 4.20
CA THR A 128 -1.77 -19.04 4.28
C THR A 128 -1.50 -20.46 4.69
N LYS A 129 -2.51 -21.33 4.73
CA LYS A 129 -2.42 -22.71 5.21
C LYS A 129 -1.83 -22.77 6.64
N GLY A 130 -2.12 -21.77 7.47
CA GLY A 130 -1.66 -21.67 8.87
C GLY A 130 -0.34 -20.92 9.07
N ALA A 131 0.39 -20.57 8.00
CA ALA A 131 1.61 -19.80 8.12
C ALA A 131 1.33 -18.33 8.54
N ASP A 132 2.25 -17.74 9.28
CA ASP A 132 2.19 -16.33 9.62
C ASP A 132 2.56 -15.47 8.39
N ALA A 133 1.76 -14.43 8.14
CA ALA A 133 1.98 -13.45 7.10
C ALA A 133 1.99 -12.05 7.75
N PRO A 134 3.13 -11.61 8.30
CA PRO A 134 3.23 -10.29 8.92
C PRO A 134 2.94 -9.20 7.89
N THR A 135 2.24 -8.15 8.32
CA THR A 135 1.94 -7.00 7.47
C THR A 135 1.89 -5.73 8.30
N GLN A 136 2.03 -4.59 7.65
CA GLN A 136 1.79 -3.30 8.30
C GLN A 136 0.32 -2.85 8.07
N PHE A 137 0.11 -1.69 7.47
CA PHE A 137 -1.24 -1.18 7.21
C PHE A 137 -1.82 -1.63 5.86
N ALA A 138 -1.24 -2.66 5.20
CA ALA A 138 -1.85 -3.27 4.02
C ALA A 138 -3.22 -3.89 4.36
N ASP A 139 -4.05 -4.13 3.35
CA ASP A 139 -5.42 -4.59 3.61
C ASP A 139 -5.46 -6.01 4.18
N GLY A 140 -4.89 -6.99 3.50
CA GLY A 140 -4.93 -8.38 3.98
C GLY A 140 -3.56 -9.04 3.99
N TYR A 141 -2.77 -8.82 2.93
CA TYR A 141 -1.45 -9.42 2.77
C TYR A 141 -0.43 -8.37 2.33
N PRO A 142 0.87 -8.61 2.58
CA PRO A 142 1.89 -7.57 2.43
C PRO A 142 2.18 -7.17 0.97
N VAL A 143 1.93 -8.04 0.00
CA VAL A 143 2.25 -7.78 -1.41
C VAL A 143 1.05 -8.10 -2.29
N LEU A 144 0.73 -7.21 -3.22
CA LEU A 144 -0.24 -7.43 -4.27
C LEU A 144 0.48 -7.55 -5.62
N VAL A 145 0.19 -8.63 -6.33
CA VAL A 145 0.67 -8.89 -7.70
C VAL A 145 -0.50 -8.75 -8.67
N ILE A 146 -0.24 -8.17 -9.84
CA ILE A 146 -1.18 -8.11 -10.97
C ILE A 146 -0.41 -8.31 -12.28
N SER A 147 -0.99 -8.95 -13.28
CA SER A 147 -0.39 -9.00 -14.60
C SER A 147 -0.81 -7.81 -15.47
N GLN A 148 0.09 -7.32 -16.31
CA GLN A 148 -0.24 -6.29 -17.29
C GLN A 148 -1.32 -6.81 -18.26
N ALA A 149 -1.26 -8.09 -18.65
CA ALA A 149 -2.26 -8.70 -19.52
C ALA A 149 -3.68 -8.68 -18.93
N SER A 150 -3.83 -8.83 -17.60
CA SER A 150 -5.14 -8.71 -16.94
C SER A 150 -5.68 -7.28 -17.01
N VAL A 151 -4.80 -6.28 -16.88
CA VAL A 151 -5.18 -4.87 -17.02
C VAL A 151 -5.55 -4.55 -18.46
N ASP A 152 -4.82 -5.08 -19.43
CA ASP A 152 -5.08 -4.87 -20.85
C ASP A 152 -6.43 -5.48 -21.25
N GLU A 153 -6.74 -6.71 -20.80
CA GLU A 153 -8.05 -7.32 -21.03
C GLU A 153 -9.19 -6.50 -20.41
N LEU A 154 -9.00 -5.98 -19.19
CA LEU A 154 -9.98 -5.08 -18.57
C LEU A 154 -10.17 -3.82 -19.43
N ASN A 155 -9.08 -3.23 -19.91
CA ASN A 155 -9.13 -2.03 -20.76
C ASN A 155 -9.85 -2.29 -22.08
N ASP A 156 -9.66 -3.43 -22.70
CA ASP A 156 -10.41 -3.84 -23.89
C ASP A 156 -11.93 -3.88 -23.62
N ARG A 157 -12.31 -4.40 -22.45
CA ARG A 157 -13.74 -4.43 -22.05
C ARG A 157 -14.27 -3.04 -21.76
N LEU A 158 -13.48 -2.17 -21.10
CA LEU A 158 -13.86 -0.79 -20.81
C LEU A 158 -14.06 0.01 -22.11
N VAL A 159 -13.13 -0.09 -23.03
CA VAL A 159 -13.22 0.60 -24.34
C VAL A 159 -14.44 0.12 -25.14
N LYS A 160 -14.68 -1.20 -25.20
CA LYS A 160 -15.89 -1.76 -25.83
C LYS A 160 -17.18 -1.26 -25.18
N ALA A 161 -17.14 -0.94 -23.88
CA ALA A 161 -18.27 -0.35 -23.13
C ALA A 161 -18.32 1.17 -23.22
N GLY A 162 -17.49 1.83 -24.05
CA GLY A 162 -17.42 3.29 -24.18
C GLY A 162 -16.82 4.01 -22.97
N LYS A 163 -16.03 3.32 -22.14
CA LYS A 163 -15.36 3.87 -20.97
C LYS A 163 -13.88 4.10 -21.23
N ALA A 164 -13.28 5.03 -20.49
CA ALA A 164 -11.84 5.29 -20.56
C ALA A 164 -11.04 4.10 -19.98
N PRO A 165 -9.86 3.77 -20.56
CA PRO A 165 -8.97 2.78 -20.01
C PRO A 165 -8.38 3.25 -18.68
N VAL A 166 -7.95 2.29 -17.85
CA VAL A 166 -7.29 2.50 -16.57
C VAL A 166 -5.83 2.03 -16.62
N VAL A 167 -5.00 2.62 -15.78
CA VAL A 167 -3.59 2.24 -15.65
C VAL A 167 -3.40 1.27 -14.48
N ALA A 168 -2.43 0.36 -14.61
CA ALA A 168 -2.22 -0.72 -13.62
C ALA A 168 -2.01 -0.21 -12.19
N HIS A 169 -1.36 0.94 -11.99
CA HIS A 169 -1.10 1.47 -10.65
C HIS A 169 -2.37 1.91 -9.87
N ARG A 170 -3.51 2.10 -10.56
CA ARG A 170 -4.80 2.34 -9.88
C ARG A 170 -5.24 1.15 -9.03
N PHE A 171 -4.82 -0.05 -9.38
CA PHE A 171 -5.06 -1.25 -8.57
C PHE A 171 -4.16 -1.32 -7.34
N ARG A 172 -3.19 -0.40 -7.22
CA ARG A 172 -2.27 -0.30 -6.08
C ARG A 172 -1.44 -1.57 -5.87
N ALA A 173 -1.13 -2.27 -6.97
CA ALA A 173 -0.27 -3.44 -6.97
C ALA A 173 1.19 -3.05 -6.71
N ASN A 174 1.87 -3.87 -5.93
CA ASN A 174 3.30 -3.71 -5.66
C ASN A 174 4.14 -4.22 -6.83
N ILE A 175 3.72 -5.33 -7.43
CA ILE A 175 4.40 -6.00 -8.53
C ILE A 175 3.43 -6.07 -9.71
N ILE A 176 3.86 -5.54 -10.85
CA ILE A 176 3.17 -5.66 -12.13
C ILE A 176 4.04 -6.56 -12.98
N VAL A 177 3.54 -7.73 -13.35
CA VAL A 177 4.27 -8.72 -14.16
C VAL A 177 3.87 -8.63 -15.63
N GLU A 178 4.84 -8.81 -16.50
CA GLU A 178 4.65 -8.94 -17.94
C GLU A 178 4.94 -10.38 -18.39
N GLY A 179 4.48 -10.73 -19.60
CA GLY A 179 4.70 -12.06 -20.19
C GLY A 179 3.72 -13.13 -19.70
N PHE A 180 2.78 -12.80 -18.83
CA PHE A 180 1.68 -13.67 -18.43
C PHE A 180 0.50 -13.53 -19.40
N GLN A 181 -0.36 -14.54 -19.42
CA GLN A 181 -1.71 -14.41 -19.98
C GLN A 181 -2.61 -13.73 -18.94
N SER A 182 -3.73 -13.19 -19.40
CA SER A 182 -4.72 -12.58 -18.52
C SER A 182 -5.21 -13.58 -17.44
N HIS A 183 -5.22 -13.13 -16.20
CA HIS A 183 -5.61 -13.89 -15.00
C HIS A 183 -4.71 -15.10 -14.65
N ASP A 184 -3.51 -15.19 -15.19
CA ASP A 184 -2.55 -16.21 -14.76
C ASP A 184 -2.17 -16.05 -13.28
N GLU A 185 -2.08 -14.80 -12.79
CA GLU A 185 -1.81 -14.50 -11.39
C GLU A 185 -2.85 -15.08 -10.41
N ASP A 186 -4.05 -15.39 -10.87
CA ASP A 186 -5.09 -16.04 -10.07
C ASP A 186 -4.96 -17.58 -10.05
N ARG A 187 -4.12 -18.14 -10.92
CA ARG A 187 -4.01 -19.60 -11.14
C ARG A 187 -2.70 -20.19 -10.68
N ILE A 188 -1.65 -19.38 -10.55
CA ILE A 188 -0.34 -19.83 -10.08
C ILE A 188 -0.29 -19.85 -8.55
N GLU A 189 0.45 -20.81 -7.99
CA GLU A 189 0.58 -20.97 -6.53
C GLU A 189 1.66 -20.05 -5.92
N ALA A 190 2.67 -19.69 -6.70
CA ALA A 190 3.76 -18.85 -6.24
C ALA A 190 4.41 -18.11 -7.41
N LEU A 191 5.02 -16.96 -7.10
CA LEU A 191 5.89 -16.22 -7.98
C LEU A 191 7.31 -16.31 -7.43
N SER A 192 8.23 -16.92 -8.19
CA SER A 192 9.64 -16.96 -7.87
C SER A 192 10.37 -15.82 -8.58
N ILE A 193 10.97 -14.92 -7.81
CA ILE A 193 11.71 -13.77 -8.31
C ILE A 193 13.20 -14.04 -8.13
N HIS A 194 13.96 -13.93 -9.21
CA HIS A 194 15.41 -14.00 -9.16
C HIS A 194 16.00 -12.59 -8.94
N GLN A 195 16.84 -12.46 -7.94
CA GLN A 195 17.57 -11.21 -7.67
C GLN A 195 19.05 -11.39 -8.02
N GLY A 196 19.59 -10.45 -8.82
CA GLY A 196 21.01 -10.39 -9.13
C GLY A 196 21.36 -10.87 -10.54
N ASP A 197 22.66 -10.89 -10.84
CA ASP A 197 23.21 -11.48 -12.06
C ASP A 197 23.17 -13.02 -12.01
N ALA A 198 23.40 -13.67 -13.13
CA ALA A 198 23.27 -15.12 -13.30
C ALA A 198 24.14 -15.96 -12.32
N GLN A 199 25.02 -15.35 -11.55
CA GLN A 199 25.95 -16.00 -10.62
C GLN A 199 25.47 -15.91 -9.16
N ALA A 200 24.69 -14.89 -8.78
CA ALA A 200 24.12 -14.75 -7.45
C ALA A 200 22.68 -15.29 -7.45
N ARG A 201 22.54 -16.61 -7.32
CA ARG A 201 21.23 -17.30 -7.32
C ARG A 201 20.50 -17.12 -6.00
N GLN A 202 20.04 -15.93 -5.68
CA GLN A 202 19.04 -15.74 -4.63
C GLN A 202 17.64 -15.72 -5.24
N TRP A 203 16.83 -16.70 -4.86
CA TRP A 203 15.41 -16.75 -5.22
C TRP A 203 14.59 -16.23 -4.06
N LEU A 204 13.59 -15.42 -4.38
CA LEU A 204 12.55 -15.02 -3.47
C LEU A 204 11.25 -15.67 -3.94
N ASP A 205 10.70 -16.56 -3.13
CA ASP A 205 9.42 -17.18 -3.40
C ASP A 205 8.31 -16.42 -2.69
N LEU A 206 7.35 -15.94 -3.46
CA LEU A 206 6.15 -15.25 -2.98
C LEU A 206 4.95 -16.17 -3.23
N PRO A 207 4.43 -16.88 -2.21
CA PRO A 207 3.19 -17.63 -2.34
C PRO A 207 2.02 -16.72 -2.66
N LEU A 208 1.25 -17.01 -3.71
CA LEU A 208 0.03 -16.30 -4.05
C LEU A 208 -1.13 -16.96 -3.31
N VAL A 209 -1.48 -16.39 -2.17
CA VAL A 209 -2.36 -17.07 -1.20
C VAL A 209 -3.85 -16.76 -1.40
N LYS A 210 -4.18 -15.63 -2.03
CA LYS A 210 -5.58 -15.18 -2.14
C LYS A 210 -5.81 -14.27 -3.33
N PRO A 211 -6.78 -14.59 -4.22
CA PRO A 211 -7.27 -13.62 -5.19
C PRO A 211 -7.82 -12.38 -4.48
N CYS A 212 -7.44 -11.19 -4.94
CA CYS A 212 -7.83 -9.94 -4.34
C CYS A 212 -9.17 -9.45 -4.91
N ALA A 213 -10.25 -9.63 -4.17
CA ALA A 213 -11.52 -8.99 -4.50
C ALA A 213 -11.34 -7.47 -4.55
N ARG A 214 -11.72 -6.85 -5.67
CA ARG A 214 -11.53 -5.41 -5.87
C ARG A 214 -12.63 -4.61 -5.18
N CYS A 215 -12.21 -3.50 -4.59
CA CYS A 215 -13.11 -2.49 -4.03
C CYS A 215 -13.24 -1.30 -5.00
N PRO A 216 -14.10 -0.29 -4.76
CA PRO A 216 -14.28 0.86 -5.63
C PRO A 216 -13.06 1.80 -5.75
N ILE A 217 -11.97 1.60 -5.01
CA ILE A 217 -10.78 2.48 -5.06
C ILE A 217 -10.22 2.66 -6.49
N PRO A 218 -10.15 1.64 -7.37
CA PRO A 218 -9.73 1.85 -8.75
C PRO A 218 -10.61 2.78 -9.58
N ASP A 219 -11.85 3.05 -9.13
CA ASP A 219 -12.81 3.91 -9.83
C ASP A 219 -12.68 5.39 -9.45
N ILE A 220 -11.86 5.73 -8.43
CA ILE A 220 -11.70 7.08 -7.86
C ILE A 220 -10.71 7.96 -8.67
#